data_7f81857e5d6af76d33dfec4e2de95008
#
_entry.id   7f81857e5d6af76d33dfec4e2de95008
#
_cell.length_a   1.000
_cell.length_b   1.000
_cell.length_c   1.000
_cell.angle_alpha   90.00
_cell.angle_beta   90.00
_cell.angle_gamma   90.00
#
_symmetry.space_group_name_H-M   'P 1'
#
loop_
_entity.id
_entity.type
_entity.pdbx_description
1 polymer ?
#
loop_
_entity_poly.entity_id
_entity_poly.type
_entity_poly.pdbx_seq_one_letter_code
_entity_poly.pdbx_strand_id
1 'polypeptide(L)'
;MPAPVSNEIPQVPGDAWETLRDCRVFYLKQLVRLLQEAEPLPEEPLRAFVKAAGAYYDEIVSTERRSRFDQLGNLTASRISLVGEDDLELDIRLGSFVAKLFDANGSELWRVYLRFVTLLGRPDLSPNDNPVGPRAVAKGLAALCMAVDDDHDRALDRIARLEEHFGEFLPAVYLALNDFM
;
A
#
# COMPACT_ATOMS: atom_id res chain seq x y z
N MET A 1 -40.24 22.83 5.56
CA MET A 1 -39.30 22.57 4.45
C MET A 1 -37.95 22.25 5.06
N PRO A 2 -37.41 21.06 4.85
CA PRO A 2 -36.01 20.78 5.27
C PRO A 2 -35.08 21.54 4.32
N ALA A 3 -34.06 22.19 4.90
CA ALA A 3 -33.01 22.88 4.17
C ALA A 3 -32.24 21.88 3.26
N PRO A 4 -31.78 22.30 2.07
CA PRO A 4 -30.98 21.44 1.22
C PRO A 4 -29.68 21.09 1.95
N VAL A 5 -29.41 19.82 2.12
CA VAL A 5 -28.13 19.34 2.60
C VAL A 5 -27.12 19.67 1.50
N SER A 6 -26.33 20.71 1.72
CA SER A 6 -25.21 21.06 0.85
C SER A 6 -24.26 19.87 0.82
N ASN A 7 -24.23 19.19 -0.32
CA ASN A 7 -23.33 18.09 -0.61
C ASN A 7 -21.95 18.68 -1.00
N GLU A 8 -21.38 19.51 -0.11
CA GLU A 8 -20.06 20.05 -0.29
C GLU A 8 -19.06 18.90 -0.12
N ILE A 9 -18.44 18.51 -1.20
CA ILE A 9 -17.27 17.61 -1.20
C ILE A 9 -16.21 18.33 -0.35
N PRO A 10 -15.76 17.74 0.78
CA PRO A 10 -14.72 18.36 1.58
C PRO A 10 -13.46 18.51 0.70
N GLN A 11 -13.14 19.76 0.36
CA GLN A 11 -11.90 20.07 -0.33
C GLN A 11 -10.76 19.90 0.66
N VAL A 12 -9.80 19.06 0.29
CA VAL A 12 -8.57 18.87 1.06
C VAL A 12 -7.83 20.22 1.09
N PRO A 13 -7.49 20.76 2.26
CA PRO A 13 -6.74 22.02 2.36
C PRO A 13 -5.40 21.93 1.59
N GLY A 14 -4.92 23.04 1.04
CA GLY A 14 -3.69 23.09 0.25
C GLY A 14 -2.48 22.53 1.00
N ASP A 15 -2.37 22.81 2.29
CA ASP A 15 -1.30 22.31 3.17
C ASP A 15 -1.35 20.78 3.34
N ALA A 16 -2.55 20.19 3.30
CA ALA A 16 -2.72 18.75 3.38
C ALA A 16 -2.20 18.04 2.13
N TRP A 17 -2.36 18.62 0.94
CA TRP A 17 -1.79 18.07 -0.29
C TRP A 17 -0.26 18.07 -0.28
N GLU A 18 0.36 19.11 0.27
CA GLU A 18 1.81 19.16 0.44
C GLU A 18 2.27 18.06 1.40
N THR A 19 1.62 17.93 2.54
CA THR A 19 1.88 16.87 3.52
C THR A 19 1.73 15.47 2.90
N LEU A 20 0.66 15.23 2.14
CA LEU A 20 0.44 13.95 1.48
C LEU A 20 1.53 13.62 0.47
N ARG A 21 1.96 14.60 -0.33
CA ARG A 21 3.06 14.43 -1.28
C ARG A 21 4.38 14.10 -0.58
N ASP A 22 4.69 14.81 0.48
CA ASP A 22 5.93 14.63 1.22
C ASP A 22 5.93 13.28 1.98
N CYS A 23 4.79 12.87 2.54
CA CYS A 23 4.60 11.53 3.11
C CYS A 23 4.86 10.43 2.08
N ARG A 24 4.37 10.59 0.85
CA ARG A 24 4.61 9.65 -0.24
C ARG A 24 6.09 9.47 -0.52
N VAL A 25 6.79 10.58 -0.70
CA VAL A 25 8.23 10.56 -0.98
C VAL A 25 9.01 9.93 0.16
N PHE A 26 8.70 10.34 1.39
CA PHE A 26 9.34 9.78 2.58
C PHE A 26 9.12 8.27 2.69
N TYR A 27 7.87 7.83 2.59
CA TYR A 27 7.50 6.42 2.73
C TYR A 27 8.18 5.55 1.68
N LEU A 28 8.09 5.90 0.40
CA LEU A 28 8.72 5.13 -0.66
C LEU A 28 10.25 5.06 -0.51
N LYS A 29 10.88 6.14 -0.06
CA LYS A 29 12.31 6.16 0.23
C LYS A 29 12.68 5.17 1.35
N GLN A 30 11.89 5.13 2.42
CA GLN A 30 12.11 4.18 3.51
C GLN A 30 11.92 2.73 3.06
N LEU A 31 10.90 2.44 2.24
CA LEU A 31 10.69 1.10 1.71
C LEU A 31 11.85 0.63 0.83
N VAL A 32 12.36 1.49 -0.05
CA VAL A 32 13.55 1.19 -0.88
C VAL A 32 14.76 0.89 -0.01
N ARG A 33 14.98 1.69 1.03
CA ARG A 33 16.06 1.45 1.99
C ARG A 33 15.94 0.07 2.64
N LEU A 34 14.76 -0.29 3.15
CA LEU A 34 14.52 -1.59 3.75
C LEU A 34 14.76 -2.75 2.77
N LEU A 35 14.32 -2.59 1.52
CA LEU A 35 14.57 -3.60 0.49
C LEU A 35 16.06 -3.80 0.23
N GLN A 36 16.82 -2.71 0.08
CA GLN A 36 18.25 -2.76 -0.20
C GLN A 36 19.07 -3.28 0.98
N GLU A 37 18.61 -3.03 2.22
CA GLU A 37 19.22 -3.61 3.43
C GLU A 37 18.99 -5.12 3.53
N ALA A 38 17.83 -5.60 3.08
CA ALA A 38 17.49 -7.03 3.08
C ALA A 38 18.17 -7.81 1.96
N GLU A 39 18.19 -7.22 0.76
CA GLU A 39 18.72 -7.87 -0.45
C GLU A 39 19.20 -6.80 -1.44
N PRO A 40 20.47 -6.84 -1.88
CA PRO A 40 20.94 -5.94 -2.93
C PRO A 40 20.23 -6.28 -4.26
N LEU A 41 19.37 -5.39 -4.70
CA LEU A 41 18.56 -5.55 -5.91
C LEU A 41 19.05 -4.64 -7.04
N PRO A 42 18.97 -5.10 -8.30
CA PRO A 42 19.20 -4.26 -9.47
C PRO A 42 18.20 -3.09 -9.53
N GLU A 43 18.53 -2.07 -10.31
CA GLU A 43 17.71 -0.85 -10.42
C GLU A 43 16.29 -1.12 -10.97
N GLU A 44 16.17 -2.02 -11.95
CA GLU A 44 14.90 -2.29 -12.63
C GLU A 44 13.85 -2.91 -11.70
N PRO A 45 14.12 -3.97 -10.92
CA PRO A 45 13.17 -4.47 -9.91
C PRO A 45 12.82 -3.45 -8.84
N LEU A 46 13.78 -2.65 -8.38
CA LEU A 46 13.53 -1.58 -7.42
C LEU A 46 12.58 -0.52 -8.00
N ARG A 47 12.78 -0.16 -9.26
CA ARG A 47 11.90 0.79 -9.98
C ARG A 47 10.48 0.22 -10.13
N ALA A 48 10.35 -1.06 -10.45
CA ALA A 48 9.06 -1.74 -10.53
C ALA A 48 8.32 -1.73 -9.19
N PHE A 49 9.04 -2.02 -8.10
CA PHE A 49 8.51 -1.93 -6.74
C PHE A 49 7.99 -0.54 -6.41
N VAL A 50 8.82 0.49 -6.58
CA VAL A 50 8.47 1.89 -6.26
C VAL A 50 7.29 2.36 -7.09
N LYS A 51 7.25 2.00 -8.38
CA LYS A 51 6.14 2.35 -9.27
C LYS A 51 4.82 1.74 -8.80
N ALA A 52 4.81 0.47 -8.43
CA ALA A 52 3.59 -0.21 -8.00
C ALA A 52 3.12 0.25 -6.62
N ALA A 53 4.02 0.37 -5.65
CA ALA A 53 3.69 0.88 -4.32
C ALA A 53 3.24 2.36 -4.36
N GLY A 54 3.90 3.17 -5.18
CA GLY A 54 3.52 4.57 -5.40
C GLY A 54 2.17 4.71 -6.11
N ALA A 55 1.88 3.88 -7.10
CA ALA A 55 0.59 3.86 -7.79
C ALA A 55 -0.56 3.51 -6.83
N TYR A 56 -0.34 2.54 -5.94
CA TYR A 56 -1.32 2.22 -4.89
C TYR A 56 -1.57 3.42 -3.96
N TYR A 57 -0.52 4.10 -3.51
CA TYR A 57 -0.63 5.31 -2.71
C TYR A 57 -1.46 6.38 -3.44
N ASP A 58 -1.11 6.66 -4.68
CA ASP A 58 -1.75 7.69 -5.49
C ASP A 58 -3.23 7.35 -5.76
N GLU A 59 -3.55 6.08 -5.98
CA GLU A 59 -4.93 5.62 -6.16
C GLU A 59 -5.78 5.93 -4.92
N ILE A 60 -5.30 5.58 -3.72
CA ILE A 60 -6.05 5.82 -2.48
C ILE A 60 -6.21 7.32 -2.19
N VAL A 61 -5.14 8.10 -2.37
CA VAL A 61 -5.12 9.54 -2.09
C VAL A 61 -5.96 10.33 -3.10
N SER A 62 -5.93 9.95 -4.39
CA SER A 62 -6.64 10.65 -5.46
C SER A 62 -8.08 10.18 -5.66
N THR A 63 -8.50 9.09 -5.03
CA THR A 63 -9.85 8.56 -5.23
C THR A 63 -10.87 9.53 -4.62
N GLU A 64 -11.37 10.45 -5.43
CA GLU A 64 -12.67 11.06 -5.22
C GLU A 64 -13.67 9.91 -5.08
N ARG A 65 -14.61 10.02 -4.11
CA ARG A 65 -15.67 9.03 -3.83
C ARG A 65 -16.09 8.27 -5.09
N ARG A 66 -15.38 7.24 -5.49
CA ARG A 66 -15.94 6.24 -6.40
C ARG A 66 -16.99 5.49 -5.61
N SER A 67 -18.25 5.66 -6.02
CA SER A 67 -19.38 4.96 -5.47
C SER A 67 -19.03 3.47 -5.31
N ARG A 68 -19.42 2.85 -4.19
CA ARG A 68 -19.30 1.41 -3.94
C ARG A 68 -19.78 0.53 -5.10
N PHE A 69 -20.65 1.07 -5.97
CA PHE A 69 -21.16 0.40 -7.15
C PHE A 69 -20.13 0.22 -8.27
N ASP A 70 -19.18 1.17 -8.44
CA ASP A 70 -18.14 1.04 -9.46
C ASP A 70 -17.05 0.00 -9.07
N GLN A 71 -16.87 -0.24 -7.77
CA GLN A 71 -15.95 -1.28 -7.30
C GLN A 71 -16.47 -2.69 -7.53
N LEU A 72 -17.78 -2.91 -7.51
CA LEU A 72 -18.40 -4.21 -7.79
C LEU A 72 -18.33 -4.58 -9.28
N GLY A 73 -18.40 -3.61 -10.19
CA GLY A 73 -18.29 -3.82 -11.64
C GLY A 73 -16.89 -4.24 -12.09
N ASN A 74 -15.84 -3.72 -11.46
CA ASN A 74 -14.45 -4.04 -11.79
C ASN A 74 -13.96 -5.37 -11.22
N LEU A 75 -14.65 -5.94 -10.21
CA LEU A 75 -14.31 -7.23 -9.62
C LEU A 75 -14.69 -8.43 -10.50
N THR A 76 -15.63 -8.25 -11.43
CA THR A 76 -16.19 -9.37 -12.22
C THR A 76 -15.46 -9.60 -13.54
N ALA A 77 -14.91 -8.58 -14.17
CA ALA A 77 -14.31 -8.68 -15.51
C ALA A 77 -12.81 -9.02 -15.49
N SER A 78 -12.08 -8.67 -14.43
CA SER A 78 -10.62 -8.84 -14.34
C SER A 78 -10.17 -10.18 -13.73
N ARG A 79 -11.09 -10.98 -13.18
CA ARG A 79 -10.79 -12.23 -12.49
C ARG A 79 -11.07 -13.50 -13.27
N ILE A 80 -11.52 -13.43 -14.52
CA ILE A 80 -11.69 -14.60 -15.41
C ILE A 80 -10.53 -14.72 -16.40
N SER A 81 -9.37 -14.25 -16.03
CA SER A 81 -8.11 -14.71 -16.61
C SER A 81 -7.78 -16.04 -15.92
N LEU A 82 -7.46 -17.06 -16.69
CA LEU A 82 -6.86 -18.31 -16.20
C LEU A 82 -5.59 -17.92 -15.41
N VAL A 83 -5.77 -17.68 -14.11
CA VAL A 83 -4.65 -17.46 -13.18
C VAL A 83 -3.95 -18.80 -13.07
N GLY A 84 -2.67 -18.85 -13.44
CA GLY A 84 -1.85 -20.04 -13.25
C GLY A 84 -1.82 -20.43 -11.77
N GLU A 85 -1.60 -21.70 -11.48
CA GLU A 85 -1.50 -22.22 -10.10
C GLU A 85 -0.42 -21.48 -9.31
N ASP A 86 0.71 -21.19 -9.95
CA ASP A 86 1.84 -20.42 -9.39
C ASP A 86 1.46 -18.99 -9.03
N ASP A 87 0.69 -18.31 -9.88
CA ASP A 87 0.21 -16.95 -9.62
C ASP A 87 -0.75 -16.91 -8.43
N LEU A 88 -1.60 -17.94 -8.29
CA LEU A 88 -2.52 -18.07 -7.17
C LEU A 88 -1.77 -18.28 -5.86
N GLU A 89 -0.73 -19.11 -5.85
CA GLU A 89 0.09 -19.37 -4.67
C GLU A 89 0.85 -18.09 -4.24
N LEU A 90 1.38 -17.35 -5.19
CA LEU A 90 2.03 -16.06 -4.92
C LEU A 90 1.04 -15.05 -4.30
N ASP A 91 -0.18 -14.97 -4.82
CA ASP A 91 -1.23 -14.09 -4.29
C ASP A 91 -1.63 -14.50 -2.87
N ILE A 92 -1.76 -15.78 -2.58
CA ILE A 92 -2.04 -16.30 -1.22
C ILE A 92 -0.89 -15.94 -0.28
N ARG A 93 0.36 -16.10 -0.72
CA ARG A 93 1.54 -15.77 0.07
C ARG A 93 1.64 -14.28 0.38
N LEU A 94 1.35 -13.43 -0.59
CA LEU A 94 1.29 -11.98 -0.39
C LEU A 94 0.13 -11.57 0.53
N GLY A 95 -1.01 -12.24 0.46
CA GLY A 95 -2.11 -12.04 1.40
C GLY A 95 -1.73 -12.38 2.85
N SER A 96 -1.02 -13.48 3.06
CA SER A 96 -0.47 -13.85 4.36
C SER A 96 0.57 -12.84 4.87
N PHE A 97 1.44 -12.36 3.99
CA PHE A 97 2.41 -11.29 4.26
C PHE A 97 1.71 -10.03 4.78
N VAL A 98 0.66 -9.57 4.08
CA VAL A 98 -0.14 -8.40 4.50
C VAL A 98 -0.72 -8.60 5.89
N ALA A 99 -1.35 -9.75 6.16
CA ALA A 99 -1.95 -10.04 7.46
C ALA A 99 -0.93 -9.99 8.60
N LYS A 100 0.23 -10.60 8.41
CA LYS A 100 1.31 -10.60 9.41
C LYS A 100 1.87 -9.21 9.68
N LEU A 101 2.01 -8.38 8.64
CA LEU A 101 2.47 -7.01 8.82
C LEU A 101 1.42 -6.13 9.52
N PHE A 102 0.13 -6.36 9.30
CA PHE A 102 -0.92 -5.70 10.07
C PHE A 102 -0.83 -6.06 11.55
N ASP A 103 -0.67 -7.33 11.87
CA ASP A 103 -0.56 -7.79 13.26
C ASP A 103 0.69 -7.23 13.96
N ALA A 104 1.81 -7.18 13.26
CA ALA A 104 3.08 -6.69 13.81
C ALA A 104 3.09 -5.16 14.05
N ASN A 105 2.29 -4.39 13.30
CA ASN A 105 2.36 -2.93 13.29
C ASN A 105 1.10 -2.24 13.87
N GLY A 106 0.21 -2.97 14.50
CA GLY A 106 -1.16 -2.56 14.82
C GLY A 106 -1.32 -1.15 15.38
N SER A 107 -0.54 -0.73 16.39
CA SER A 107 -0.72 0.57 17.05
C SER A 107 -0.21 1.75 16.19
N GLU A 108 0.99 1.67 15.67
CA GLU A 108 1.60 2.77 14.89
C GLU A 108 0.94 2.90 13.52
N LEU A 109 0.59 1.78 12.90
CA LEU A 109 -0.16 1.75 11.65
C LEU A 109 -1.56 2.36 11.81
N TRP A 110 -2.22 2.10 12.95
CA TRP A 110 -3.53 2.69 13.26
C TRP A 110 -3.45 4.21 13.43
N ARG A 111 -2.42 4.72 14.09
CA ARG A 111 -2.21 6.17 14.21
C ARG A 111 -1.99 6.84 12.86
N VAL A 112 -1.14 6.26 12.02
CA VAL A 112 -0.93 6.76 10.65
C VAL A 112 -2.24 6.74 9.86
N TYR A 113 -3.01 5.66 9.94
CA TYR A 113 -4.33 5.57 9.30
C TYR A 113 -5.27 6.71 9.72
N LEU A 114 -5.38 6.98 11.02
CA LEU A 114 -6.24 8.09 11.50
C LEU A 114 -5.79 9.45 10.97
N ARG A 115 -4.50 9.67 10.82
CA ARG A 115 -3.97 10.90 10.20
C ARG A 115 -4.36 11.00 8.74
N PHE A 116 -4.30 9.92 7.96
CA PHE A 116 -4.78 9.90 6.59
C PHE A 116 -6.29 10.13 6.48
N VAL A 117 -7.09 9.52 7.35
CA VAL A 117 -8.53 9.80 7.44
C VAL A 117 -8.80 11.29 7.60
N THR A 118 -8.05 11.95 8.49
CA THR A 118 -8.17 13.39 8.75
C THR A 118 -7.69 14.24 7.58
N LEU A 119 -6.49 13.96 7.05
CA LEU A 119 -5.91 14.72 5.93
C LEU A 119 -6.74 14.62 4.65
N LEU A 120 -7.31 13.45 4.38
CA LEU A 120 -8.15 13.21 3.21
C LEU A 120 -9.61 13.65 3.41
N GLY A 121 -10.02 13.98 4.64
CA GLY A 121 -11.41 14.24 4.98
C GLY A 121 -12.33 13.05 4.66
N ARG A 122 -11.83 11.82 4.79
CA ARG A 122 -12.52 10.59 4.41
C ARG A 122 -12.76 9.67 5.62
N PRO A 123 -13.82 9.90 6.40
CA PRO A 123 -14.15 9.04 7.53
C PRO A 123 -14.59 7.61 7.11
N ASP A 124 -14.93 7.43 5.85
CA ASP A 124 -15.32 6.17 5.21
C ASP A 124 -14.12 5.34 4.69
N LEU A 125 -12.91 5.86 4.79
CA LEU A 125 -11.70 5.13 4.39
C LEU A 125 -11.57 3.85 5.22
N SER A 126 -11.42 2.72 4.55
CA SER A 126 -11.16 1.45 5.25
C SER A 126 -9.74 1.42 5.81
N PRO A 127 -9.51 0.88 7.03
CA PRO A 127 -8.16 0.66 7.54
C PRO A 127 -7.29 -0.19 6.60
N ASN A 128 -7.92 -1.07 5.82
CA ASN A 128 -7.24 -1.88 4.82
C ASN A 128 -6.80 -1.08 3.58
N ASP A 129 -7.37 0.10 3.36
CA ASP A 129 -7.05 0.98 2.24
C ASP A 129 -6.15 2.15 2.68
N ASN A 130 -5.36 1.94 3.72
CA ASN A 130 -4.34 2.90 4.15
C ASN A 130 -3.27 3.05 3.05
N PRO A 131 -3.00 4.28 2.55
CA PRO A 131 -2.03 4.50 1.46
C PRO A 131 -0.63 3.99 1.75
N VAL A 132 -0.24 3.98 3.01
CA VAL A 132 1.06 3.49 3.50
C VAL A 132 0.96 2.14 4.20
N GLY A 133 -0.16 1.46 4.06
CA GLY A 133 -0.39 0.16 4.70
C GLY A 133 0.41 -0.98 4.07
N PRO A 134 0.37 -2.17 4.70
CA PRO A 134 1.06 -3.36 4.20
C PRO A 134 0.67 -3.78 2.79
N ARG A 135 -0.52 -3.40 2.31
CA ARG A 135 -0.96 -3.63 0.93
C ARG A 135 -0.11 -2.88 -0.09
N ALA A 136 0.36 -1.67 0.24
CA ALA A 136 1.28 -0.93 -0.63
C ALA A 136 2.59 -1.71 -0.83
N VAL A 137 3.14 -2.27 0.24
CA VAL A 137 4.33 -3.13 0.20
C VAL A 137 4.08 -4.38 -0.65
N ALA A 138 2.96 -5.07 -0.43
CA ALA A 138 2.60 -6.28 -1.20
C ALA A 138 2.45 -6.00 -2.70
N LYS A 139 1.84 -4.87 -3.09
CA LYS A 139 1.75 -4.43 -4.49
C LYS A 139 3.14 -4.20 -5.10
N GLY A 140 4.02 -3.56 -4.34
CA GLY A 140 5.42 -3.38 -4.74
C GLY A 140 6.15 -4.71 -4.91
N LEU A 141 6.00 -5.63 -3.96
CA LEU A 141 6.65 -6.96 -4.01
C LEU A 141 6.15 -7.82 -5.18
N ALA A 142 4.85 -7.78 -5.49
CA ALA A 142 4.32 -8.47 -6.66
C ALA A 142 5.00 -7.98 -7.96
N ALA A 143 5.11 -6.66 -8.14
CA ALA A 143 5.78 -6.08 -9.30
C ALA A 143 7.29 -6.38 -9.32
N LEU A 144 7.95 -6.39 -8.17
CA LEU A 144 9.36 -6.75 -8.03
C LEU A 144 9.59 -8.20 -8.45
N CYS A 145 8.80 -9.14 -7.95
CA CYS A 145 8.94 -10.56 -8.30
C CYS A 145 8.74 -10.79 -9.80
N MET A 146 7.82 -10.08 -10.45
CA MET A 146 7.64 -10.14 -11.91
C MET A 146 8.83 -9.56 -12.68
N ALA A 147 9.51 -8.55 -12.14
CA ALA A 147 10.63 -7.89 -12.80
C ALA A 147 11.97 -8.64 -12.64
N VAL A 148 12.09 -9.52 -11.65
CA VAL A 148 13.34 -10.29 -11.38
C VAL A 148 13.46 -11.51 -12.26
N ASP A 149 12.42 -11.95 -12.95
CA ASP A 149 12.41 -13.16 -13.78
C ASP A 149 12.92 -14.41 -13.02
N ASP A 150 12.53 -14.52 -11.75
CA ASP A 150 12.82 -15.69 -10.92
C ASP A 150 11.84 -16.83 -11.22
N ASP A 151 12.30 -18.06 -10.93
CA ASP A 151 11.35 -19.15 -10.81
C ASP A 151 10.43 -18.96 -9.59
N HIS A 152 9.32 -19.67 -9.59
CA HIS A 152 8.28 -19.57 -8.58
C HIS A 152 8.79 -19.78 -7.15
N ASP A 153 9.61 -20.81 -6.94
CA ASP A 153 10.15 -21.16 -5.61
C ASP A 153 11.05 -20.04 -5.07
N ARG A 154 11.88 -19.43 -5.91
CA ARG A 154 12.71 -18.30 -5.53
C ARG A 154 11.90 -17.06 -5.19
N ALA A 155 10.81 -16.81 -5.90
CA ALA A 155 9.89 -15.71 -5.59
C ALA A 155 9.25 -15.92 -4.20
N LEU A 156 8.78 -17.11 -3.88
CA LEU A 156 8.23 -17.45 -2.57
C LEU A 156 9.25 -17.32 -1.44
N ASP A 157 10.48 -17.82 -1.66
CA ASP A 157 11.58 -17.70 -0.69
C ASP A 157 11.96 -16.24 -0.45
N ARG A 158 11.97 -15.43 -1.51
CA ARG A 158 12.21 -13.97 -1.38
C ARG A 158 11.16 -13.31 -0.53
N ILE A 159 9.87 -13.58 -0.78
CA ILE A 159 8.78 -13.02 0.02
C ILE A 159 8.90 -13.44 1.48
N ALA A 160 9.29 -14.70 1.76
CA ALA A 160 9.48 -15.17 3.13
C ALA A 160 10.58 -14.40 3.87
N ARG A 161 11.72 -14.18 3.22
CA ARG A 161 12.84 -13.40 3.80
C ARG A 161 12.44 -11.93 4.02
N LEU A 162 11.77 -11.33 3.04
CA LEU A 162 11.33 -9.95 3.12
C LEU A 162 10.23 -9.77 4.18
N GLU A 163 9.36 -10.76 4.38
CA GLU A 163 8.36 -10.75 5.45
C GLU A 163 9.00 -10.61 6.83
N GLU A 164 10.04 -11.39 7.10
CA GLU A 164 10.77 -11.31 8.37
C GLU A 164 11.43 -9.93 8.53
N HIS A 165 12.12 -9.47 7.50
CA HIS A 165 12.81 -8.17 7.52
C HIS A 165 11.84 -6.99 7.67
N PHE A 166 10.77 -6.95 6.89
CA PHE A 166 9.76 -5.90 7.02
C PHE A 166 9.01 -5.99 8.37
N GLY A 167 8.75 -7.19 8.88
CA GLY A 167 8.15 -7.38 10.19
C GLY A 167 8.98 -6.75 11.32
N GLU A 168 10.30 -6.83 11.21
CA GLU A 168 11.23 -6.27 12.19
C GLU A 168 11.38 -4.73 12.06
N PHE A 169 11.53 -4.21 10.85
CA PHE A 169 11.94 -2.81 10.63
C PHE A 169 10.81 -1.85 10.22
N LEU A 170 9.71 -2.34 9.67
CA LEU A 170 8.58 -1.49 9.26
C LEU A 170 7.92 -0.71 10.42
N PRO A 171 7.86 -1.23 11.67
CA PRO A 171 7.36 -0.45 12.81
C PRO A 171 8.08 0.88 13.01
N ALA A 172 9.40 0.92 12.80
CA ALA A 172 10.20 2.14 12.89
C ALA A 172 9.84 3.15 11.77
N VAL A 173 9.47 2.67 10.59
CA VAL A 173 9.00 3.52 9.49
C VAL A 173 7.66 4.17 9.85
N TYR A 174 6.72 3.43 10.42
CA TYR A 174 5.43 3.99 10.85
C TYR A 174 5.58 4.96 12.01
N LEU A 175 6.47 4.70 12.96
CA LEU A 175 6.80 5.64 14.02
C LEU A 175 7.33 6.95 13.42
N ALA A 176 8.30 6.87 12.51
CA ALA A 176 8.87 8.04 11.83
C ALA A 176 7.83 8.80 10.98
N LEU A 177 6.89 8.09 10.34
CA LEU A 177 5.78 8.71 9.64
C LEU A 177 4.85 9.47 10.60
N ASN A 178 4.56 8.90 11.76
CA ASN A 178 3.75 9.57 12.78
C ASN A 178 4.40 10.85 13.31
N ASP A 179 5.72 10.86 13.44
CA ASP A 179 6.47 12.04 13.86
C ASP A 179 6.58 13.09 12.74
N PHE A 180 6.59 12.64 11.49
CA PHE A 180 6.69 13.51 10.31
C PHE A 180 5.38 14.25 9.99
N MET A 181 4.23 13.62 10.21
CA MET A 181 2.88 14.15 9.93
C MET A 181 2.34 15.00 11.10
#